data_a42a74a9362cf47e4b4ef4248c35aaf1
#
_entry.id   a42a74a9362cf47e4b4ef4248c35aaf1
#
_cell.length_a   1.000
_cell.length_b   1.000
_cell.length_c   1.000
_cell.angle_alpha   90.00
_cell.angle_beta   90.00
_cell.angle_gamma   90.00
#
_symmetry.space_group_name_H-M   'P 1'
#
loop_
_entity.id
_entity.type
_entity.pdbx_description
1 polymer ?
#
loop_
_entity_poly.entity_id
_entity_poly.type
_entity_poly.pdbx_seq_one_letter_code
_entity_poly.pdbx_strand_id
1 'polypeptide(L)'
;WQKMRKSLGSKRKELSDEHIATLTRLYGGFVEAERITVLDAQGNELGQHVVTATESVPQPPPGGTLKRVPLSRLFRNQDFGYTTITVERPLRDDAGNIVLGQKGKQKGKPQPDSALRDTENVPLDQDIGEYFRREVLPHAPDAWIDETKSKVGYEIPFNRHFYVFEPPRPLEQIDAELKQVSANIMKMLGELAE
;
A
#
# COMPACT_ATOMS: atom_id res chain seq x y z
N TRP A 1 -6.12 -10.38 -13.43
CA TRP A 1 -6.11 -9.81 -14.79
C TRP A 1 -5.38 -10.74 -15.77
N GLN A 2 -5.73 -10.60 -17.02
CA GLN A 2 -5.04 -11.26 -18.14
C GLN A 2 -4.57 -10.24 -19.17
N LYS A 3 -3.63 -10.62 -20.04
CA LYS A 3 -3.21 -9.76 -21.16
C LYS A 3 -4.33 -9.70 -22.20
N MET A 4 -4.65 -8.52 -22.68
CA MET A 4 -5.56 -8.36 -23.80
C MET A 4 -4.96 -8.95 -25.09
N ARG A 5 -5.81 -9.56 -25.92
CA ARG A 5 -5.41 -10.07 -27.23
C ARG A 5 -4.95 -8.95 -28.17
N LYS A 6 -5.58 -7.76 -28.07
CA LYS A 6 -5.20 -6.54 -28.77
C LYS A 6 -5.19 -5.40 -27.76
N SER A 7 -4.14 -4.57 -27.77
CA SER A 7 -4.10 -3.40 -26.89
C SER A 7 -5.09 -2.32 -27.35
N LEU A 8 -5.74 -1.66 -26.42
CA LEU A 8 -6.61 -0.51 -26.62
C LEU A 8 -5.86 0.74 -26.13
N GLY A 9 -5.12 1.39 -27.00
CA GLY A 9 -4.24 2.48 -26.63
C GLY A 9 -3.15 2.01 -25.64
N SER A 10 -3.09 2.63 -24.46
CA SER A 10 -2.17 2.24 -23.38
C SER A 10 -2.65 1.03 -22.56
N LYS A 11 -3.91 0.62 -22.70
CA LYS A 11 -4.49 -0.51 -21.96
C LYS A 11 -4.03 -1.84 -22.55
N ARG A 12 -3.36 -2.66 -21.75
CA ARG A 12 -2.81 -3.95 -22.15
C ARG A 12 -3.33 -5.13 -21.31
N LYS A 13 -4.15 -4.83 -20.31
CA LYS A 13 -4.65 -5.79 -19.33
C LYS A 13 -6.16 -5.65 -19.19
N GLU A 14 -6.84 -6.75 -18.98
CA GLU A 14 -8.28 -6.81 -18.76
C GLU A 14 -8.62 -7.81 -17.66
N LEU A 15 -9.84 -7.70 -17.12
CA LEU A 15 -10.43 -8.72 -16.26
C LEU A 15 -11.27 -9.62 -17.14
N SER A 16 -11.05 -10.94 -17.06
CA SER A 16 -11.95 -11.93 -17.66
C SER A 16 -13.23 -12.06 -16.84
N ASP A 17 -14.25 -12.71 -17.41
CA ASP A 17 -15.49 -13.02 -16.70
C ASP A 17 -15.23 -13.85 -15.43
N GLU A 18 -14.27 -14.76 -15.47
CA GLU A 18 -13.84 -15.55 -14.31
C GLU A 18 -13.22 -14.67 -13.21
N HIS A 19 -12.36 -13.70 -13.58
CA HIS A 19 -11.83 -12.73 -12.63
C HIS A 19 -12.94 -11.89 -12.00
N ILE A 20 -13.90 -11.44 -12.81
CA ILE A 20 -15.05 -10.65 -12.34
C ILE A 20 -15.90 -11.48 -11.38
N ALA A 21 -16.23 -12.71 -11.74
CA ALA A 21 -17.01 -13.63 -10.89
C ALA A 21 -16.29 -13.87 -9.55
N THR A 22 -14.97 -14.11 -9.58
CA THR A 22 -14.16 -14.31 -8.37
C THR A 22 -14.18 -13.07 -7.47
N LEU A 23 -13.94 -11.88 -8.03
CA LEU A 23 -13.96 -10.64 -7.27
C LEU A 23 -15.33 -10.36 -6.67
N THR A 24 -16.41 -10.58 -7.44
CA THR A 24 -17.79 -10.42 -6.98
C THR A 24 -18.12 -11.38 -5.84
N ARG A 25 -17.69 -12.64 -5.95
CA ARG A 25 -17.87 -13.64 -4.89
C ARG A 25 -17.15 -13.26 -3.61
N LEU A 26 -15.88 -12.86 -3.70
CA LEU A 26 -15.08 -12.50 -2.53
C LEU A 26 -15.62 -11.23 -1.84
N TYR A 27 -15.94 -10.19 -2.62
CA TYR A 27 -16.49 -8.95 -2.10
C TYR A 27 -17.90 -9.16 -1.50
N GLY A 28 -18.81 -9.83 -2.23
CA GLY A 28 -20.17 -10.08 -1.76
C GLY A 28 -20.23 -11.06 -0.58
N GLY A 29 -19.30 -12.01 -0.51
CA GLY A 29 -19.15 -12.94 0.61
C GLY A 29 -18.47 -12.33 1.84
N PHE A 30 -17.86 -11.16 1.71
CA PHE A 30 -17.11 -10.49 2.76
C PHE A 30 -16.10 -11.42 3.43
N VAL A 31 -15.21 -12.03 2.64
CA VAL A 31 -14.25 -13.04 3.09
C VAL A 31 -12.81 -12.70 2.71
N GLU A 32 -11.86 -13.11 3.54
CA GLU A 32 -10.46 -13.11 3.18
C GLU A 32 -10.13 -14.28 2.26
N ALA A 33 -9.25 -14.04 1.29
CA ALA A 33 -8.82 -15.05 0.34
C ALA A 33 -7.37 -14.88 -0.10
N GLU A 34 -6.77 -16.01 -0.47
CA GLU A 34 -5.44 -16.08 -1.05
C GLU A 34 -5.49 -16.80 -2.40
N ARG A 35 -4.65 -16.38 -3.33
CA ARG A 35 -4.34 -17.19 -4.51
C ARG A 35 -3.16 -18.06 -4.17
N ILE A 36 -3.33 -19.35 -4.35
CA ILE A 36 -2.31 -20.37 -4.13
C ILE A 36 -1.90 -20.92 -5.48
N THR A 37 -0.63 -20.77 -5.84
CA THR A 37 -0.02 -21.42 -6.99
C THR A 37 0.72 -22.64 -6.50
N VAL A 38 0.38 -23.82 -7.06
CA VAL A 38 1.05 -25.08 -6.78
C VAL A 38 2.21 -25.23 -7.75
N LEU A 39 3.41 -25.46 -7.21
CA LEU A 39 4.64 -25.63 -7.97
C LEU A 39 5.17 -27.06 -7.79
N ASP A 40 5.73 -27.64 -8.85
CA ASP A 40 6.47 -28.90 -8.77
C ASP A 40 7.86 -28.72 -8.14
N ALA A 41 8.64 -29.81 -8.04
CA ALA A 41 9.98 -29.80 -7.48
C ALA A 41 10.99 -28.96 -8.32
N GLN A 42 10.68 -28.67 -9.57
CA GLN A 42 11.47 -27.87 -10.51
C GLN A 42 11.00 -26.38 -10.52
N GLY A 43 9.94 -26.04 -9.78
CA GLY A 43 9.37 -24.71 -9.73
C GLY A 43 8.39 -24.40 -10.87
N ASN A 44 7.98 -25.38 -11.67
CA ASN A 44 6.96 -25.16 -12.69
C ASN A 44 5.57 -25.10 -12.08
N GLU A 45 4.72 -24.25 -12.62
CA GLU A 45 3.35 -24.08 -12.18
C GLU A 45 2.48 -25.25 -12.63
N LEU A 46 1.83 -25.91 -11.68
CA LEU A 46 0.90 -27.01 -11.90
C LEU A 46 -0.56 -26.53 -11.90
N GLY A 47 -0.86 -25.42 -11.23
CA GLY A 47 -2.19 -24.85 -11.18
C GLY A 47 -2.33 -23.72 -10.18
N GLN A 48 -3.42 -22.96 -10.29
CA GLN A 48 -3.77 -21.86 -9.36
C GLN A 48 -5.14 -22.11 -8.75
N HIS A 49 -5.26 -21.80 -7.45
CA HIS A 49 -6.48 -21.93 -6.68
C HIS A 49 -6.74 -20.65 -5.90
N VAL A 50 -7.99 -20.23 -5.83
CA VAL A 50 -8.43 -19.16 -4.92
C VAL A 50 -9.05 -19.82 -3.70
N VAL A 51 -8.43 -19.65 -2.56
CA VAL A 51 -8.79 -20.32 -1.30
C VAL A 51 -9.16 -19.28 -0.26
N THR A 52 -10.29 -19.45 0.38
CA THR A 52 -10.74 -18.67 1.54
C THR A 52 -10.28 -19.32 2.85
N ALA A 53 -10.43 -18.61 3.97
CA ALA A 53 -10.01 -19.13 5.28
C ALA A 53 -10.71 -20.44 5.69
N THR A 54 -11.87 -20.75 5.11
CA THR A 54 -12.67 -21.94 5.42
C THR A 54 -12.45 -23.10 4.44
N GLU A 55 -11.74 -22.87 3.33
CA GLU A 55 -11.49 -23.87 2.30
C GLU A 55 -10.15 -24.57 2.51
N SER A 56 -10.06 -25.83 2.09
CA SER A 56 -8.82 -26.61 2.20
C SER A 56 -7.75 -26.10 1.25
N VAL A 57 -6.56 -25.93 1.76
CA VAL A 57 -5.38 -25.55 0.96
C VAL A 57 -4.92 -26.76 0.14
N PRO A 58 -4.68 -26.61 -1.18
CA PRO A 58 -4.15 -27.68 -2.00
C PRO A 58 -2.78 -28.14 -1.48
N GLN A 59 -2.49 -29.44 -1.62
CA GLN A 59 -1.19 -29.97 -1.24
C GLN A 59 -0.27 -30.02 -2.47
N PRO A 60 1.00 -29.61 -2.34
CA PRO A 60 1.94 -29.73 -3.43
C PRO A 60 2.36 -31.20 -3.59
N PRO A 61 2.82 -31.62 -4.80
CA PRO A 61 3.43 -32.94 -4.99
C PRO A 61 4.73 -33.07 -4.19
N PRO A 62 5.27 -34.29 -4.04
CA PRO A 62 6.54 -34.50 -3.35
C PRO A 62 7.66 -33.61 -3.91
N GLY A 63 8.32 -32.85 -3.02
CA GLY A 63 9.35 -31.88 -3.39
C GLY A 63 8.83 -30.56 -3.95
N GLY A 64 7.53 -30.41 -4.21
CA GLY A 64 6.90 -29.18 -4.67
C GLY A 64 6.65 -28.19 -3.55
N THR A 65 6.24 -26.98 -3.93
CA THR A 65 5.99 -25.86 -3.00
C THR A 65 4.68 -25.12 -3.34
N LEU A 66 4.22 -24.28 -2.40
CA LEU A 66 3.07 -23.43 -2.59
C LEU A 66 3.52 -21.95 -2.56
N LYS A 67 3.19 -21.20 -3.60
CA LYS A 67 3.30 -19.73 -3.61
C LYS A 67 1.96 -19.14 -3.23
N ARG A 68 1.93 -18.32 -2.17
CA ARG A 68 0.73 -17.67 -1.65
C ARG A 68 0.75 -16.18 -1.94
N VAL A 69 -0.36 -15.66 -2.45
CA VAL A 69 -0.55 -14.22 -2.72
C VAL A 69 -1.90 -13.80 -2.16
N PRO A 70 -1.97 -12.82 -1.25
CA PRO A 70 -3.24 -12.33 -0.74
C PRO A 70 -4.07 -11.70 -1.86
N LEU A 71 -5.37 -12.03 -1.92
CA LEU A 71 -6.34 -11.48 -2.87
C LEU A 71 -7.33 -10.54 -2.21
N SER A 72 -7.80 -10.86 -1.01
CA SER A 72 -8.67 -10.01 -0.21
C SER A 72 -8.29 -10.07 1.26
N ARG A 73 -8.44 -8.93 1.93
CA ARG A 73 -8.23 -8.78 3.36
C ARG A 73 -9.37 -7.96 3.94
N LEU A 74 -9.75 -8.25 5.16
CA LEU A 74 -10.78 -7.54 5.89
C LEU A 74 -10.14 -6.70 6.99
N PHE A 75 -10.53 -5.44 7.04
CA PHE A 75 -10.03 -4.49 8.01
C PHE A 75 -11.18 -3.68 8.60
N ARG A 76 -11.01 -3.19 9.81
CA ARG A 76 -11.92 -2.21 10.38
C ARG A 76 -11.58 -0.81 9.84
N ASN A 77 -12.56 0.07 9.80
CA ASN A 77 -12.34 1.45 9.34
C ASN A 77 -11.23 2.15 10.14
N GLN A 78 -11.15 1.91 11.44
CA GLN A 78 -10.13 2.50 12.33
C GLN A 78 -8.70 2.04 12.00
N ASP A 79 -8.52 0.90 11.33
CA ASP A 79 -7.20 0.39 10.98
C ASP A 79 -6.50 1.25 9.91
N PHE A 80 -7.28 2.06 9.17
CA PHE A 80 -6.79 2.97 8.12
C PHE A 80 -7.29 4.41 8.27
N GLY A 81 -8.16 4.65 9.25
CA GLY A 81 -8.75 5.95 9.48
C GLY A 81 -7.87 6.82 10.37
N TYR A 82 -7.91 8.10 10.10
CA TYR A 82 -7.26 9.11 10.91
C TYR A 82 -8.10 10.39 10.95
N THR A 83 -7.87 11.21 11.98
CA THR A 83 -8.35 12.57 12.01
C THR A 83 -7.18 13.50 11.72
N THR A 84 -7.23 14.22 10.60
CA THR A 84 -6.29 15.30 10.37
C THR A 84 -6.68 16.47 11.26
N ILE A 85 -5.81 16.85 12.17
CA ILE A 85 -5.93 18.05 13.00
C ILE A 85 -5.06 19.16 12.41
N THR A 86 -5.53 20.41 12.51
CA THR A 86 -4.72 21.56 12.15
C THR A 86 -4.04 22.11 13.41
N VAL A 87 -2.72 22.14 13.38
CA VAL A 87 -1.86 22.67 14.45
C VAL A 87 -1.53 24.11 14.11
N GLU A 88 -1.94 25.01 14.99
CA GLU A 88 -1.66 26.44 14.88
C GLU A 88 -0.62 26.84 15.93
N ARG A 89 0.24 27.80 15.59
CA ARG A 89 1.20 28.43 16.49
C ARG A 89 1.00 29.94 16.49
N PRO A 90 1.37 30.64 17.60
CA PRO A 90 1.13 32.07 17.71
C PRO A 90 2.04 32.88 16.79
N LEU A 91 1.44 33.86 16.12
CA LEU A 91 2.16 34.91 15.44
C LEU A 91 2.90 35.78 16.48
N ARG A 92 4.16 36.09 16.20
CA ARG A 92 5.02 36.93 17.06
C ARG A 92 5.41 38.19 16.31
N ASP A 93 5.52 39.28 17.04
CA ASP A 93 6.05 40.55 16.54
C ASP A 93 7.61 40.53 16.50
N ASP A 94 8.21 41.59 15.98
CA ASP A 94 9.69 41.69 15.86
C ASP A 94 10.41 41.65 17.22
N ALA A 95 9.70 41.90 18.32
CA ALA A 95 10.19 41.82 19.69
C ALA A 95 9.98 40.40 20.30
N GLY A 96 9.35 39.49 19.57
CA GLY A 96 9.07 38.12 20.00
C GLY A 96 7.79 37.96 20.83
N ASN A 97 7.00 39.02 21.02
CA ASN A 97 5.75 38.94 21.77
C ASN A 97 4.64 38.32 20.94
N ILE A 98 3.73 37.60 21.60
CA ILE A 98 2.55 37.01 20.94
C ILE A 98 1.60 38.10 20.51
N VAL A 99 1.23 38.15 19.25
CA VAL A 99 0.24 39.04 18.69
C VAL A 99 -1.18 38.53 19.03
N LEU A 100 -2.00 39.39 19.65
CA LEU A 100 -3.36 39.05 20.02
C LEU A 100 -4.38 39.60 19.02
N GLY A 101 -5.45 38.86 18.81
CA GLY A 101 -6.58 39.29 17.98
C GLY A 101 -7.26 40.54 18.59
N GLN A 102 -7.59 41.51 17.72
CA GLN A 102 -8.17 42.81 18.15
C GLN A 102 -9.69 42.86 18.02
N LYS A 103 -10.31 41.99 17.17
CA LYS A 103 -11.75 42.08 16.83
C LYS A 103 -12.42 40.69 16.83
N GLY A 104 -13.74 40.70 17.01
CA GLY A 104 -14.60 39.54 16.87
C GLY A 104 -14.29 38.40 17.86
N LYS A 105 -14.49 37.15 17.44
CA LYS A 105 -14.29 35.94 18.25
C LYS A 105 -12.82 35.69 18.63
N GLN A 106 -11.89 36.39 17.98
CA GLN A 106 -10.45 36.25 18.20
C GLN A 106 -9.90 37.32 19.16
N LYS A 107 -10.73 38.25 19.65
CA LYS A 107 -10.27 39.32 20.56
C LYS A 107 -9.63 38.72 21.82
N GLY A 108 -8.37 39.08 22.07
CA GLY A 108 -7.59 38.63 23.21
C GLY A 108 -7.04 37.19 23.11
N LYS A 109 -7.25 36.49 21.99
CA LYS A 109 -6.65 35.19 21.74
C LYS A 109 -5.41 35.34 20.86
N PRO A 110 -4.41 34.44 20.97
CA PRO A 110 -3.27 34.40 20.05
C PRO A 110 -3.74 34.36 18.60
N GLN A 111 -3.15 35.21 17.75
CA GLN A 111 -3.33 35.09 16.31
C GLN A 111 -2.51 33.94 15.76
N PRO A 112 -3.06 33.08 14.87
CA PRO A 112 -2.28 32.04 14.27
C PRO A 112 -1.29 32.60 13.24
N ASP A 113 -0.07 32.07 13.24
CA ASP A 113 0.91 32.31 12.19
C ASP A 113 0.67 31.29 11.06
N SER A 114 0.26 31.78 9.89
CA SER A 114 0.03 30.91 8.73
C SER A 114 1.28 30.23 8.18
N ALA A 115 2.46 30.79 8.46
CA ALA A 115 3.75 30.22 8.03
C ALA A 115 4.19 29.05 8.92
N LEU A 116 3.71 29.01 10.18
CA LEU A 116 3.99 27.95 11.15
C LEU A 116 2.83 26.94 11.29
N ARG A 117 1.76 27.12 10.51
CA ARG A 117 0.64 26.17 10.49
C ARG A 117 1.08 24.83 9.92
N ASP A 118 0.69 23.76 10.60
CA ASP A 118 0.96 22.39 10.19
C ASP A 118 -0.28 21.50 10.39
N THR A 119 -0.20 20.27 9.94
CA THR A 119 -1.26 19.28 10.11
C THR A 119 -0.69 17.97 10.60
N GLU A 120 -1.43 17.31 11.51
CA GLU A 120 -1.10 15.98 12.00
C GLU A 120 -2.25 15.01 11.75
N ASN A 121 -1.91 13.77 11.43
CA ASN A 121 -2.88 12.70 11.24
C ASN A 121 -2.93 11.80 12.47
N VAL A 122 -3.94 12.00 13.30
CA VAL A 122 -4.17 11.21 14.51
C VAL A 122 -4.96 9.95 14.15
N PRO A 123 -4.45 8.72 14.40
CA PRO A 123 -5.20 7.49 14.20
C PRO A 123 -6.56 7.52 14.89
N LEU A 124 -7.61 6.95 14.26
CA LEU A 124 -8.96 6.96 14.81
C LEU A 124 -9.13 6.17 16.12
N ASP A 125 -8.19 5.33 16.45
CA ASP A 125 -8.16 4.56 17.71
C ASP A 125 -7.44 5.30 18.86
N GLN A 126 -6.93 6.52 18.62
CA GLN A 126 -6.25 7.34 19.62
C GLN A 126 -7.05 8.59 19.99
N ASP A 127 -6.96 8.98 21.25
CA ASP A 127 -7.50 10.28 21.70
C ASP A 127 -6.64 11.43 21.16
N ILE A 128 -7.32 12.41 20.54
CA ILE A 128 -6.65 13.54 19.88
C ILE A 128 -5.85 14.38 20.90
N GLY A 129 -6.40 14.59 22.09
CA GLY A 129 -5.75 15.42 23.11
C GLY A 129 -4.52 14.72 23.70
N GLU A 130 -4.57 13.40 23.89
CA GLU A 130 -3.42 12.62 24.35
C GLU A 130 -2.33 12.54 23.30
N TYR A 131 -2.70 12.31 22.03
CA TYR A 131 -1.78 12.35 20.91
C TYR A 131 -1.08 13.71 20.83
N PHE A 132 -1.84 14.80 20.85
CA PHE A 132 -1.30 16.16 20.75
C PHE A 132 -0.31 16.47 21.86
N ARG A 133 -0.61 16.08 23.09
CA ARG A 133 0.28 16.27 24.26
C ARG A 133 1.57 15.44 24.14
N ARG A 134 1.48 14.25 23.58
CA ARG A 134 2.61 13.32 23.46
C ARG A 134 3.52 13.64 22.28
N GLU A 135 2.93 13.94 21.12
CA GLU A 135 3.66 14.03 19.86
C GLU A 135 3.93 15.48 19.41
N VAL A 136 3.05 16.44 19.73
CA VAL A 136 3.15 17.81 19.22
C VAL A 136 3.75 18.75 20.25
N LEU A 137 3.21 18.80 21.46
CA LEU A 137 3.65 19.77 22.48
C LEU A 137 5.13 19.68 22.88
N PRO A 138 5.80 18.53 22.87
CA PRO A 138 7.26 18.48 23.14
C PRO A 138 8.10 19.25 22.12
N HIS A 139 7.61 19.37 20.87
CA HIS A 139 8.29 20.08 19.77
C HIS A 139 7.76 21.49 19.54
N ALA A 140 6.50 21.75 19.90
CA ALA A 140 5.82 23.03 19.74
C ALA A 140 4.97 23.34 20.99
N PRO A 141 5.59 23.74 22.12
CA PRO A 141 4.89 23.90 23.40
C PRO A 141 3.87 25.05 23.41
N ASP A 142 3.92 25.95 22.44
CA ASP A 142 2.99 27.06 22.26
C ASP A 142 1.87 26.78 21.24
N ALA A 143 1.81 25.56 20.72
CA ALA A 143 0.83 25.16 19.73
C ALA A 143 -0.57 24.87 20.32
N TRP A 144 -1.60 24.99 19.49
CA TRP A 144 -2.96 24.55 19.79
C TRP A 144 -3.63 23.93 18.57
N ILE A 145 -4.72 23.20 18.79
CA ILE A 145 -5.52 22.60 17.74
C ILE A 145 -6.63 23.57 17.31
N ASP A 146 -6.78 23.80 16.00
CA ASP A 146 -7.98 24.42 15.43
C ASP A 146 -9.03 23.34 15.15
N GLU A 147 -9.91 23.11 16.11
CA GLU A 147 -10.97 22.08 16.01
C GLU A 147 -11.91 22.30 14.83
N THR A 148 -12.04 23.54 14.34
CA THR A 148 -12.94 23.86 13.22
C THR A 148 -12.45 23.34 11.88
N LYS A 149 -11.18 22.92 11.81
CA LYS A 149 -10.52 22.43 10.60
C LYS A 149 -10.24 20.94 10.62
N SER A 150 -10.61 20.23 11.68
CA SER A 150 -10.41 18.77 11.77
C SER A 150 -11.23 18.02 10.72
N LYS A 151 -10.62 17.00 10.09
CA LYS A 151 -11.24 16.18 9.03
C LYS A 151 -10.88 14.72 9.23
N VAL A 152 -11.87 13.85 9.07
CA VAL A 152 -11.61 12.39 9.02
C VAL A 152 -11.20 12.02 7.61
N GLY A 153 -10.11 11.25 7.51
CA GLY A 153 -9.59 10.68 6.27
C GLY A 153 -9.29 9.19 6.42
N TYR A 154 -9.06 8.54 5.28
CA TYR A 154 -8.67 7.12 5.22
C TYR A 154 -7.56 6.97 4.19
N GLU A 155 -6.49 6.26 4.58
CA GLU A 155 -5.38 5.92 3.70
C GLU A 155 -5.11 4.41 3.79
N ILE A 156 -5.31 3.71 2.66
CA ILE A 156 -5.11 2.27 2.59
C ILE A 156 -3.78 1.99 1.90
N PRO A 157 -2.73 1.56 2.63
CA PRO A 157 -1.43 1.25 2.06
C PRO A 157 -1.45 -0.12 1.36
N PHE A 158 -2.04 -0.20 0.16
CA PHE A 158 -2.22 -1.45 -0.59
C PHE A 158 -0.93 -2.25 -0.72
N ASN A 159 0.19 -1.59 -1.01
CA ASN A 159 1.48 -2.27 -1.14
C ASN A 159 1.88 -3.01 0.13
N ARG A 160 1.62 -2.44 1.31
CA ARG A 160 1.94 -3.09 2.59
C ARG A 160 1.18 -4.40 2.79
N HIS A 161 -0.05 -4.50 2.27
CA HIS A 161 -0.94 -5.64 2.50
C HIS A 161 -0.93 -6.67 1.38
N PHE A 162 -0.60 -6.26 0.15
CA PHE A 162 -0.71 -7.10 -1.05
C PHE A 162 0.61 -7.29 -1.80
N TYR A 163 1.67 -6.55 -1.45
CA TYR A 163 2.96 -6.74 -2.07
C TYR A 163 3.64 -8.01 -1.52
N VAL A 164 3.97 -8.92 -2.41
CA VAL A 164 4.78 -10.10 -2.11
C VAL A 164 6.15 -9.87 -2.74
N PHE A 165 7.18 -9.74 -1.90
CA PHE A 165 8.55 -9.59 -2.38
C PHE A 165 9.00 -10.88 -3.06
N GLU A 166 9.42 -10.77 -4.30
CA GLU A 166 10.09 -11.83 -5.03
C GLU A 166 11.58 -11.45 -5.15
N PRO A 167 12.48 -12.20 -4.51
CA PRO A 167 13.90 -11.92 -4.63
C PRO A 167 14.33 -12.07 -6.09
N PRO A 168 15.24 -11.23 -6.60
CA PRO A 168 15.79 -11.39 -7.92
C PRO A 168 16.52 -12.73 -8.02
N ARG A 169 16.56 -13.30 -9.21
CA ARG A 169 17.32 -14.53 -9.47
C ARG A 169 18.80 -14.31 -9.14
N PRO A 170 19.50 -15.33 -8.60
CA PRO A 170 20.94 -15.25 -8.36
C PRO A 170 21.70 -14.87 -9.64
N LEU A 171 22.69 -14.00 -9.52
CA LEU A 171 23.48 -13.53 -10.66
C LEU A 171 24.13 -14.67 -11.43
N GLU A 172 24.63 -15.67 -10.71
CA GLU A 172 25.24 -16.89 -11.26
C GLU A 172 24.28 -17.67 -12.17
N GLN A 173 22.99 -17.73 -11.81
CA GLN A 173 21.96 -18.35 -12.62
C GLN A 173 21.71 -17.56 -13.90
N ILE A 174 21.65 -16.22 -13.80
CA ILE A 174 21.47 -15.34 -14.96
C ILE A 174 22.66 -15.47 -15.90
N ASP A 175 23.87 -15.49 -15.39
CA ASP A 175 25.10 -15.65 -16.20
C ASP A 175 25.14 -17.01 -16.89
N ALA A 176 24.74 -18.08 -16.22
CA ALA A 176 24.67 -19.41 -16.84
C ALA A 176 23.65 -19.46 -17.97
N GLU A 177 22.47 -18.89 -17.79
CA GLU A 177 21.44 -18.80 -18.82
C GLU A 177 21.91 -17.95 -20.03
N LEU A 178 22.56 -16.81 -19.77
CA LEU A 178 23.12 -15.95 -20.83
C LEU A 178 24.18 -16.70 -21.66
N LYS A 179 25.09 -17.44 -21.02
CA LYS A 179 26.09 -18.25 -21.70
C LYS A 179 25.44 -19.32 -22.57
N GLN A 180 24.41 -20.00 -22.05
CA GLN A 180 23.67 -21.01 -22.79
C GLN A 180 22.96 -20.43 -24.01
N VAL A 181 22.26 -19.28 -23.86
CA VAL A 181 21.58 -18.60 -24.97
C VAL A 181 22.60 -18.15 -26.03
N SER A 182 23.72 -17.56 -25.61
CA SER A 182 24.79 -17.12 -26.51
C SER A 182 25.39 -18.32 -27.30
N ALA A 183 25.62 -19.45 -26.65
CA ALA A 183 26.10 -20.65 -27.33
C ALA A 183 25.09 -21.18 -28.35
N ASN A 184 23.80 -21.20 -28.03
CA ASN A 184 22.75 -21.61 -28.94
C ASN A 184 22.66 -20.69 -30.16
N ILE A 185 22.77 -19.34 -29.97
CA ILE A 185 22.81 -18.38 -31.08
C ILE A 185 24.00 -18.62 -31.98
N MET A 186 25.20 -18.82 -31.44
CA MET A 186 26.42 -19.13 -32.21
C MET A 186 26.27 -20.41 -33.03
N LYS A 187 25.66 -21.44 -32.42
CA LYS A 187 25.38 -22.70 -33.13
C LYS A 187 24.44 -22.49 -34.30
N MET A 188 23.31 -21.77 -34.10
CA MET A 188 22.36 -21.50 -35.17
C MET A 188 22.95 -20.64 -36.30
N LEU A 189 23.82 -19.68 -35.96
CA LEU A 189 24.53 -18.87 -36.96
C LEU A 189 25.54 -19.72 -37.76
N GLY A 190 26.21 -20.68 -37.12
CA GLY A 190 27.10 -21.62 -37.81
C GLY A 190 26.35 -22.50 -38.82
N GLU A 191 25.18 -23.02 -38.44
CA GLU A 191 24.29 -23.83 -39.29
C GLU A 191 23.71 -23.06 -40.50
N LEU A 192 23.64 -21.72 -40.45
CA LEU A 192 23.20 -20.86 -41.57
C LEU A 192 24.33 -20.49 -42.50
N ALA A 193 25.58 -20.68 -42.10
CA ALA A 193 26.76 -20.29 -42.87
C ALA A 193 27.35 -21.46 -43.70
N GLU A 194 26.82 -22.70 -43.53
CA GLU A 194 27.03 -23.87 -44.37
C GLU A 194 25.95 -23.96 -45.48
#